data_be089b563da83ee45ffe978646f32296
#
_entry.id   be089b563da83ee45ffe978646f32296
#
_cell.length_a   1.000
_cell.length_b   1.000
_cell.length_c   1.000
_cell.angle_alpha   90.00
_cell.angle_beta   90.00
_cell.angle_gamma   90.00
#
_symmetry.space_group_name_H-M   'P 1'
#
loop_
_entity.id
_entity.type
_entity.pdbx_description
1 polymer ?
#
loop_
_entity_poly.entity_id
_entity_poly.type
_entity_poly.pdbx_seq_one_letter_code
_entity_poly.pdbx_strand_id
1 'polypeptide(L)'
;MIEGLVTLQKVMLADGKEMTTQRAIELGWITPGSRQKPRGWGLERHEVVVGKNLFTDNGRQLLAFAFGERSPISNFTCRKFGLGTGTLPPKVTDVSLESPISFYLGGQTKPINTVDFSTPFVAKVEFTIAAAEANGFLITEMGLFSGNDTLIARRVHVGINKTSDFSPVLGWRIRF
;
A
#
# COMPACT_ATOMS: atom_id res chain seq x y z
N MET A 1 -18.06 8.56 3.56
CA MET A 1 -17.40 7.76 2.50
C MET A 1 -15.97 7.54 2.92
N ILE A 2 -15.50 6.27 2.98
CA ILE A 2 -14.12 5.98 3.33
C ILE A 2 -13.27 6.11 2.07
N GLU A 3 -12.27 6.97 2.11
CA GLU A 3 -11.37 7.23 1.01
C GLU A 3 -9.96 6.75 1.35
N GLY A 4 -9.19 6.43 0.35
CA GLY A 4 -7.81 6.00 0.55
C GLY A 4 -6.87 6.49 -0.53
N LEU A 5 -5.61 6.64 -0.16
CA LEU A 5 -4.53 7.15 -0.98
C LEU A 5 -3.26 6.34 -0.74
N VAL A 6 -2.60 5.91 -1.79
CA VAL A 6 -1.26 5.32 -1.72
C VAL A 6 -0.24 6.35 -2.17
N THR A 7 0.80 6.52 -1.38
CA THR A 7 1.90 7.44 -1.66
C THR A 7 3.23 6.71 -1.59
N LEU A 8 4.16 7.09 -2.45
CA LEU A 8 5.56 6.78 -2.29
C LEU A 8 6.18 7.84 -1.39
N GLN A 9 6.76 7.43 -0.28
CA GLN A 9 7.37 8.34 0.70
C GLN A 9 8.84 8.58 0.38
N LYS A 10 9.60 7.53 0.19
CA LYS A 10 11.03 7.60 -0.13
C LYS A 10 11.50 6.36 -0.86
N VAL A 11 12.65 6.48 -1.47
CA VAL A 11 13.37 5.38 -2.14
C VAL A 11 14.73 5.22 -1.49
N MET A 12 15.03 4.04 -0.99
CA MET A 12 16.34 3.69 -0.43
C MET A 12 17.12 2.89 -1.45
N LEU A 13 18.34 3.29 -1.72
CA LEU A 13 19.27 2.52 -2.55
C LEU A 13 19.79 1.28 -1.80
N ALA A 14 20.31 0.31 -2.51
CA ALA A 14 20.89 -0.90 -1.93
C ALA A 14 22.06 -0.62 -0.97
N ASP A 15 22.76 0.50 -1.17
CA ASP A 15 23.85 0.98 -0.29
C ASP A 15 23.36 1.74 0.97
N GLY A 16 22.05 1.80 1.17
CA GLY A 16 21.40 2.47 2.31
C GLY A 16 21.21 3.98 2.15
N LYS A 17 21.59 4.59 1.03
CA LYS A 17 21.35 6.00 0.78
C LYS A 17 19.93 6.26 0.33
N GLU A 18 19.39 7.40 0.74
CA GLU A 18 18.09 7.87 0.26
C GLU A 18 18.26 8.54 -1.11
N MET A 19 17.43 8.10 -2.07
CA MET A 19 17.31 8.75 -3.37
C MET A 19 16.07 9.64 -3.39
N THR A 20 16.15 10.78 -4.06
CA THR A 20 14.96 11.61 -4.26
C THR A 20 13.94 10.88 -5.13
N THR A 21 12.66 11.03 -4.78
CA THR A 21 11.56 10.44 -5.56
C THR A 21 11.55 10.94 -7.01
N GLN A 22 11.94 12.21 -7.22
CA GLN A 22 12.08 12.79 -8.55
C GLN A 22 13.11 12.02 -9.39
N ARG A 23 14.26 11.66 -8.80
CA ARG A 23 15.30 10.90 -9.49
C ARG A 23 14.85 9.49 -9.83
N ALA A 24 14.09 8.84 -8.96
CA ALA A 24 13.52 7.52 -9.23
C ALA A 24 12.49 7.54 -10.38
N ILE A 25 11.75 8.64 -10.52
CA ILE A 25 10.84 8.87 -11.65
C ILE A 25 11.65 9.04 -12.96
N GLU A 26 12.70 9.87 -12.94
CA GLU A 26 13.57 10.09 -14.11
C GLU A 26 14.24 8.82 -14.60
N LEU A 27 14.59 7.92 -13.68
CA LEU A 27 15.16 6.60 -13.99
C LEU A 27 14.11 5.58 -14.47
N GLY A 28 12.83 5.95 -14.49
CA GLY A 28 11.75 5.06 -14.90
C GLY A 28 11.40 3.95 -13.90
N TRP A 29 11.93 4.02 -12.67
CA TRP A 29 11.62 3.04 -11.62
C TRP A 29 10.20 3.18 -11.08
N ILE A 30 9.67 4.40 -11.14
CA ILE A 30 8.38 4.76 -10.58
C ILE A 30 7.63 5.66 -11.55
N THR A 31 6.37 5.33 -11.77
CA THR A 31 5.46 6.21 -12.51
C THR A 31 4.51 6.88 -11.53
N PRO A 32 4.49 8.22 -11.44
CA PRO A 32 3.57 8.93 -10.56
C PRO A 32 2.13 8.77 -11.07
N GLY A 33 1.18 8.52 -10.16
CA GLY A 33 -0.24 8.49 -10.47
C GLY A 33 -0.77 9.90 -10.72
N SER A 34 -1.34 10.55 -9.72
CA SER A 34 -1.86 11.92 -9.83
C SER A 34 -0.92 12.92 -9.15
N ARG A 35 -0.66 14.08 -9.81
CA ARG A 35 0.12 15.19 -9.22
C ARG A 35 -0.69 16.06 -8.26
N GLN A 36 -2.00 15.88 -8.18
CA GLN A 36 -2.84 16.70 -7.30
C GLN A 36 -2.80 16.16 -5.87
N LYS A 37 -2.27 16.97 -4.95
CA LYS A 37 -2.35 16.72 -3.50
C LYS A 37 -3.78 17.00 -3.02
N PRO A 38 -4.55 16.01 -2.57
CA PRO A 38 -5.85 16.28 -1.96
C PRO A 38 -5.67 17.12 -0.69
N ARG A 39 -6.49 18.16 -0.49
CA ARG A 39 -6.46 18.99 0.73
C ARG A 39 -6.80 18.14 1.96
N GLY A 40 -6.05 18.32 3.05
CA GLY A 40 -6.34 17.71 4.35
C GLY A 40 -5.89 16.25 4.52
N TRP A 41 -5.05 15.73 3.63
CA TRP A 41 -4.53 14.36 3.74
C TRP A 41 -3.22 14.23 4.53
N GLY A 42 -2.64 15.33 5.04
CA GLY A 42 -1.39 15.31 5.81
C GLY A 42 -0.20 14.78 5.01
N LEU A 43 -0.15 15.05 3.71
CA LEU A 43 0.96 14.62 2.86
C LEU A 43 2.19 15.49 3.10
N GLU A 44 3.34 14.86 3.28
CA GLU A 44 4.62 15.54 3.39
C GLU A 44 5.13 16.04 2.02
N ARG A 45 6.11 16.95 2.04
CA ARG A 45 6.60 17.65 0.84
C ARG A 45 7.19 16.71 -0.21
N HIS A 46 7.66 15.51 0.21
CA HIS A 46 8.38 14.55 -0.63
C HIS A 46 7.52 13.37 -1.08
N GLU A 47 6.26 13.29 -0.65
CA GLU A 47 5.40 12.17 -0.99
C GLU A 47 4.79 12.32 -2.38
N VAL A 48 4.95 11.31 -3.22
CA VAL A 48 4.33 11.22 -4.53
C VAL A 48 3.11 10.32 -4.46
N VAL A 49 1.96 10.86 -4.86
CA VAL A 49 0.72 10.08 -4.93
C VAL A 49 0.84 9.04 -6.04
N VAL A 50 0.79 7.77 -5.67
CA VAL A 50 0.74 6.66 -6.61
C VAL A 50 -0.69 6.46 -7.11
N GLY A 51 -1.69 6.73 -6.29
CA GLY A 51 -3.11 6.81 -6.70
C GLY A 51 -4.10 6.61 -5.56
N LYS A 52 -5.41 6.59 -5.91
CA LYS A 52 -6.51 6.31 -4.98
C LYS A 52 -6.71 4.79 -4.85
N ASN A 53 -7.07 4.32 -3.66
CA ASN A 53 -7.44 2.93 -3.40
C ASN A 53 -8.96 2.78 -3.25
N LEU A 54 -9.42 1.56 -3.40
CA LEU A 54 -10.79 1.17 -3.13
C LEU A 54 -10.86 0.31 -1.86
N PHE A 55 -11.74 0.68 -0.94
CA PHE A 55 -12.04 -0.08 0.25
C PHE A 55 -13.07 -1.17 -0.08
N THR A 56 -12.75 -2.43 0.18
CA THR A 56 -13.63 -3.55 -0.18
C THR A 56 -14.82 -3.68 0.77
N ASP A 57 -15.85 -4.43 0.38
CA ASP A 57 -16.98 -4.73 1.25
C ASP A 57 -16.53 -5.54 2.47
N ASN A 58 -15.60 -6.47 2.29
CA ASN A 58 -14.97 -7.18 3.40
C ASN A 58 -14.25 -6.23 4.36
N GLY A 59 -13.52 -5.25 3.84
CA GLY A 59 -12.87 -4.23 4.65
C GLY A 59 -13.86 -3.39 5.47
N ARG A 60 -15.00 -3.01 4.87
CA ARG A 60 -16.09 -2.30 5.57
C ARG A 60 -16.71 -3.16 6.66
N GLN A 61 -16.91 -4.45 6.40
CA GLN A 61 -17.43 -5.38 7.39
C GLN A 61 -16.48 -5.59 8.57
N LEU A 62 -15.17 -5.64 8.32
CA LEU A 62 -14.16 -5.71 9.39
C LEU A 62 -14.21 -4.46 10.29
N LEU A 63 -14.43 -3.27 9.73
CA LEU A 63 -14.63 -2.06 10.52
C LEU A 63 -15.89 -2.13 11.39
N ALA A 64 -16.99 -2.64 10.85
CA ALA A 64 -18.23 -2.84 11.61
C ALA A 64 -18.01 -3.83 12.77
N PHE A 65 -17.26 -4.90 12.55
CA PHE A 65 -16.90 -5.86 13.59
C PHE A 65 -15.99 -5.24 14.67
N ALA A 66 -15.01 -4.44 14.27
CA ALA A 66 -14.13 -3.72 15.19
C ALA A 66 -14.93 -2.73 16.06
N PHE A 67 -15.95 -2.08 15.49
CA PHE A 67 -16.83 -1.17 16.21
C PHE A 67 -17.69 -1.89 17.26
N GLY A 68 -18.09 -3.13 16.99
CA GLY A 68 -18.87 -3.97 17.88
C GLY A 68 -18.04 -4.85 18.85
N GLU A 69 -16.73 -4.59 18.99
CA GLU A 69 -15.82 -5.35 19.86
C GLU A 69 -15.81 -6.86 19.65
N ARG A 70 -16.02 -7.31 18.43
CA ARG A 70 -15.95 -8.74 18.12
C ARG A 70 -14.52 -9.24 18.28
N SER A 71 -14.31 -10.21 19.17
CA SER A 71 -12.99 -10.76 19.52
C SER A 71 -12.59 -11.92 18.59
N PRO A 72 -11.28 -12.12 18.32
CA PRO A 72 -10.16 -11.24 18.66
C PRO A 72 -10.03 -10.07 17.66
N ILE A 73 -9.88 -8.87 18.16
CA ILE A 73 -9.79 -7.65 17.35
C ILE A 73 -8.60 -7.67 16.37
N SER A 74 -7.54 -8.40 16.70
CA SER A 74 -6.36 -8.59 15.83
C SER A 74 -6.71 -9.18 14.47
N ASN A 75 -7.78 -9.97 14.38
CA ASN A 75 -8.24 -10.53 13.12
C ASN A 75 -8.88 -9.49 12.19
N PHE A 76 -9.30 -8.36 12.74
CA PHE A 76 -10.03 -7.31 12.01
C PHE A 76 -9.15 -6.10 11.70
N THR A 77 -7.99 -5.97 12.36
CA THR A 77 -7.08 -4.85 12.13
C THR A 77 -6.20 -5.08 10.91
N CYS A 78 -5.82 -3.99 10.23
CA CYS A 78 -4.85 -4.01 9.15
C CYS A 78 -3.47 -4.43 9.70
N ARG A 79 -2.94 -5.54 9.22
CA ARG A 79 -1.69 -6.14 9.71
C ARG A 79 -0.69 -6.45 8.62
N LYS A 80 -1.16 -6.64 7.39
CA LYS A 80 -0.32 -7.12 6.28
C LYS A 80 -0.59 -6.32 5.02
N PHE A 81 0.37 -6.33 4.11
CA PHE A 81 0.20 -5.87 2.74
C PHE A 81 0.59 -6.98 1.77
N GLY A 82 0.03 -6.94 0.57
CA GLY A 82 0.35 -7.81 -0.54
C GLY A 82 0.64 -7.03 -1.81
N LEU A 83 1.38 -7.65 -2.70
CA LEU A 83 1.78 -7.10 -3.99
C LEU A 83 1.29 -7.99 -5.12
N GLY A 84 1.04 -7.38 -6.28
CA GLY A 84 0.62 -8.11 -7.46
C GLY A 84 0.97 -7.39 -8.76
N THR A 85 0.70 -8.09 -9.86
CA THR A 85 0.88 -7.59 -11.24
C THR A 85 -0.46 -7.42 -11.96
N GLY A 86 -1.57 -7.47 -11.23
CA GLY A 86 -2.92 -7.27 -11.74
C GLY A 86 -3.14 -5.85 -12.26
N THR A 87 -3.96 -5.73 -13.29
CA THR A 87 -4.24 -4.45 -13.99
C THR A 87 -5.73 -4.10 -14.06
N LEU A 88 -6.60 -5.05 -13.73
CA LEU A 88 -8.05 -4.79 -13.74
C LEU A 88 -8.43 -3.79 -12.63
N PRO A 89 -9.27 -2.81 -12.93
CA PRO A 89 -9.73 -1.85 -11.94
C PRO A 89 -10.29 -2.54 -10.69
N PRO A 90 -9.96 -2.05 -9.48
CA PRO A 90 -10.46 -2.64 -8.25
C PRO A 90 -11.98 -2.50 -8.13
N LYS A 91 -12.63 -3.53 -7.57
CA LYS A 91 -14.07 -3.57 -7.30
C LYS A 91 -14.29 -3.71 -5.80
N VAL A 92 -15.41 -3.20 -5.30
CA VAL A 92 -15.79 -3.34 -3.88
C VAL A 92 -15.96 -4.80 -3.47
N THR A 93 -16.31 -5.66 -4.41
CA THR A 93 -16.51 -7.10 -4.22
C THR A 93 -15.23 -7.92 -4.28
N ASP A 94 -14.07 -7.29 -4.50
CA ASP A 94 -12.80 -8.02 -4.55
C ASP A 94 -12.50 -8.67 -3.18
N VAL A 95 -12.17 -9.95 -3.20
CA VAL A 95 -11.81 -10.75 -2.02
C VAL A 95 -10.31 -11.06 -1.96
N SER A 96 -9.58 -10.86 -3.06
CA SER A 96 -8.14 -11.09 -3.20
C SER A 96 -7.53 -10.09 -4.19
N LEU A 97 -6.21 -10.09 -4.30
CA LEU A 97 -5.53 -9.49 -5.44
C LEU A 97 -5.86 -10.29 -6.71
N GLU A 98 -5.81 -9.63 -7.86
CA GLU A 98 -6.04 -10.26 -9.17
C GLU A 98 -4.89 -11.21 -9.54
N SER A 99 -3.67 -10.73 -9.41
CA SER A 99 -2.45 -11.46 -9.77
C SER A 99 -1.39 -11.31 -8.68
N PRO A 100 -1.59 -11.93 -7.51
CA PRO A 100 -0.69 -11.79 -6.38
C PRO A 100 0.68 -12.42 -6.69
N ILE A 101 1.76 -11.82 -6.20
CA ILE A 101 3.12 -12.35 -6.28
C ILE A 101 3.59 -12.86 -4.92
N SER A 102 4.37 -13.94 -4.93
CA SER A 102 5.08 -14.40 -3.73
C SER A 102 6.40 -13.64 -3.61
N PHE A 103 6.54 -12.82 -2.56
CA PHE A 103 7.70 -11.92 -2.44
C PHE A 103 8.33 -11.90 -1.05
N TYR A 104 7.66 -12.43 -0.05
CA TYR A 104 8.14 -12.44 1.33
C TYR A 104 8.06 -13.84 1.93
N LEU A 105 9.23 -14.44 2.22
CA LEU A 105 9.34 -15.80 2.80
C LEU A 105 8.50 -16.86 2.07
N GLY A 106 8.37 -16.74 0.75
CA GLY A 106 7.52 -17.61 -0.07
C GLY A 106 6.01 -17.29 -0.01
N GLY A 107 5.61 -16.32 0.80
CA GLY A 107 4.22 -15.89 0.93
C GLY A 107 3.86 -14.69 0.05
N GLN A 108 2.56 -14.46 -0.11
CA GLN A 108 1.99 -13.36 -0.90
C GLN A 108 1.73 -12.09 -0.06
N THR A 109 1.86 -12.20 1.26
CA THR A 109 1.64 -11.07 2.18
C THR A 109 2.82 -10.91 3.12
N LYS A 110 3.06 -9.66 3.54
CA LYS A 110 4.11 -9.26 4.49
C LYS A 110 3.51 -8.40 5.58
N PRO A 111 3.99 -8.48 6.84
CA PRO A 111 3.60 -7.54 7.89
C PRO A 111 3.88 -6.09 7.48
N ILE A 112 2.98 -5.18 7.85
CA ILE A 112 3.20 -3.74 7.73
C ILE A 112 4.21 -3.27 8.78
N ASN A 113 4.88 -2.14 8.51
CA ASN A 113 5.86 -1.59 9.44
C ASN A 113 5.17 -0.90 10.62
N THR A 114 4.33 0.08 10.30
CA THR A 114 3.66 0.92 11.31
C THR A 114 2.26 1.32 10.85
N VAL A 115 1.42 1.68 11.83
CA VAL A 115 0.17 2.43 11.60
C VAL A 115 0.23 3.68 12.46
N ASP A 116 0.10 4.85 11.83
CA ASP A 116 0.12 6.16 12.47
C ASP A 116 -1.25 6.83 12.37
N PHE A 117 -1.71 7.41 13.49
CA PHE A 117 -2.96 8.14 13.64
C PHE A 117 -2.76 9.60 14.06
N SER A 118 -1.55 10.15 13.86
CA SER A 118 -1.21 11.52 14.24
C SER A 118 -2.04 12.59 13.50
N THR A 119 -2.57 12.25 12.33
CA THR A 119 -3.48 13.12 11.57
C THR A 119 -4.94 12.76 11.89
N PRO A 120 -5.78 13.70 12.36
CA PRO A 120 -7.17 13.43 12.66
C PRO A 120 -7.91 12.81 11.47
N PHE A 121 -8.71 11.77 11.76
CA PHE A 121 -9.53 11.03 10.77
C PHE A 121 -8.71 10.31 9.68
N VAL A 122 -7.39 10.17 9.84
CA VAL A 122 -6.52 9.47 8.90
C VAL A 122 -5.73 8.38 9.59
N ALA A 123 -5.82 7.15 9.09
CA ALA A 123 -4.88 6.09 9.40
C ALA A 123 -3.81 6.06 8.30
N LYS A 124 -2.54 6.22 8.67
CA LYS A 124 -1.39 6.08 7.77
C LYS A 124 -0.72 4.75 8.06
N VAL A 125 -0.78 3.85 7.10
CA VAL A 125 -0.07 2.56 7.12
C VAL A 125 1.22 2.71 6.35
N GLU A 126 2.35 2.36 6.95
CA GLU A 126 3.64 2.37 6.29
C GLU A 126 4.14 0.93 6.07
N PHE A 127 4.71 0.68 4.90
CA PHE A 127 5.33 -0.59 4.58
C PHE A 127 6.50 -0.42 3.60
N THR A 128 7.46 -1.34 3.70
CA THR A 128 8.69 -1.33 2.91
C THR A 128 8.81 -2.61 2.10
N ILE A 129 9.13 -2.47 0.82
CA ILE A 129 9.54 -3.59 -0.03
C ILE A 129 11.08 -3.59 0.00
N ALA A 130 11.67 -4.61 0.61
CA ALA A 130 13.13 -4.68 0.73
C ALA A 130 13.83 -4.86 -0.62
N ALA A 131 15.13 -4.57 -0.68
CA ALA A 131 15.92 -4.68 -1.91
C ALA A 131 15.85 -6.08 -2.53
N ALA A 132 15.84 -7.12 -1.70
CA ALA A 132 15.79 -8.51 -2.14
C ALA A 132 14.39 -9.01 -2.52
N GLU A 133 13.33 -8.23 -2.25
CA GLU A 133 11.95 -8.65 -2.43
C GLU A 133 11.36 -8.19 -3.76
N ALA A 134 10.48 -9.00 -4.34
CA ALA A 134 9.71 -8.70 -5.56
C ALA A 134 10.54 -8.27 -6.77
N ASN A 135 11.81 -8.67 -6.87
CA ASN A 135 12.67 -8.31 -7.98
C ASN A 135 12.23 -8.94 -9.29
N GLY A 136 12.34 -8.18 -10.38
CA GLY A 136 11.93 -8.61 -11.72
C GLY A 136 10.44 -8.47 -11.99
N PHE A 137 9.65 -8.00 -11.03
CA PHE A 137 8.23 -7.73 -11.23
C PHE A 137 7.96 -6.25 -11.49
N LEU A 138 7.06 -5.99 -12.44
CA LEU A 138 6.37 -4.72 -12.55
C LEU A 138 5.17 -4.76 -11.59
N ILE A 139 5.31 -4.16 -10.42
CA ILE A 139 4.27 -4.12 -9.41
C ILE A 139 3.21 -3.10 -9.83
N THR A 140 2.05 -3.56 -10.22
CA THR A 140 0.91 -2.73 -10.66
C THR A 140 -0.26 -2.81 -9.70
N GLU A 141 -0.21 -3.72 -8.72
CA GLU A 141 -1.29 -4.01 -7.81
C GLU A 141 -0.78 -4.11 -6.38
N MET A 142 -1.54 -3.57 -5.44
CA MET A 142 -1.26 -3.65 -4.00
C MET A 142 -2.56 -3.86 -3.23
N GLY A 143 -2.47 -4.55 -2.08
CA GLY A 143 -3.59 -4.74 -1.15
C GLY A 143 -3.17 -4.62 0.30
N LEU A 144 -4.11 -4.15 1.13
CA LEU A 144 -4.02 -4.23 2.59
C LEU A 144 -4.87 -5.39 3.08
N PHE A 145 -4.34 -6.12 4.03
CA PHE A 145 -4.97 -7.31 4.58
C PHE A 145 -5.04 -7.24 6.10
N SER A 146 -6.05 -7.89 6.65
CA SER A 146 -6.20 -8.11 8.08
C SER A 146 -5.24 -9.20 8.59
N GLY A 147 -5.24 -9.45 9.90
CA GLY A 147 -4.42 -10.49 10.50
C GLY A 147 -4.72 -11.90 9.98
N ASN A 148 -5.96 -12.16 9.57
CA ASN A 148 -6.43 -13.42 9.00
C ASN A 148 -6.52 -13.42 7.46
N ASP A 149 -5.73 -12.59 6.81
CA ASP A 149 -5.61 -12.50 5.34
C ASP A 149 -6.89 -12.09 4.59
N THR A 150 -7.82 -11.42 5.25
CA THR A 150 -8.97 -10.82 4.56
C THR A 150 -8.56 -9.50 3.89
N LEU A 151 -8.86 -9.35 2.60
CA LEU A 151 -8.56 -8.14 1.84
C LEU A 151 -9.41 -6.96 2.34
N ILE A 152 -8.74 -5.92 2.81
CA ILE A 152 -9.36 -4.69 3.34
C ILE A 152 -9.52 -3.65 2.24
N ALA A 153 -8.46 -3.43 1.49
CA ALA A 153 -8.43 -2.44 0.42
C ALA A 153 -7.50 -2.88 -0.70
N ARG A 154 -7.85 -2.52 -1.93
CA ARG A 154 -7.09 -2.85 -3.13
C ARG A 154 -6.81 -1.61 -3.96
N ARG A 155 -5.65 -1.63 -4.61
CA ARG A 155 -5.19 -0.59 -5.52
C ARG A 155 -4.56 -1.18 -6.75
N VAL A 156 -4.89 -0.61 -7.92
CA VAL A 156 -4.13 -0.79 -9.16
C VAL A 156 -3.51 0.55 -9.55
N HIS A 157 -2.30 0.53 -10.03
CA HIS A 157 -1.51 1.72 -10.37
C HIS A 157 -0.62 1.45 -11.60
N VAL A 158 0.01 2.47 -12.14
CA VAL A 158 0.77 2.39 -13.41
C VAL A 158 2.00 1.49 -13.30
N GLY A 159 2.59 1.38 -12.13
CA GLY A 159 3.61 0.39 -11.86
C GLY A 159 4.85 0.91 -11.15
N ILE A 160 5.48 -0.02 -10.40
CA ILE A 160 6.82 0.10 -9.84
C ILE A 160 7.64 -1.04 -10.43
N ASN A 161 8.61 -0.70 -11.27
CA ASN A 161 9.56 -1.67 -11.81
C ASN A 161 10.60 -1.99 -10.73
N LYS A 162 10.40 -3.10 -10.00
CA LYS A 162 11.21 -3.44 -8.83
C LYS A 162 12.46 -4.19 -9.25
N THR A 163 13.62 -3.63 -8.86
CA THR A 163 14.94 -4.25 -8.97
C THR A 163 15.60 -4.34 -7.60
N SER A 164 16.72 -5.05 -7.52
CA SER A 164 17.52 -5.18 -6.28
C SER A 164 18.20 -3.87 -5.84
N ASP A 165 18.21 -2.85 -6.71
CA ASP A 165 18.96 -1.62 -6.47
C ASP A 165 18.30 -0.67 -5.48
N PHE A 166 17.00 -0.88 -5.19
CA PHE A 166 16.25 0.01 -4.33
C PHE A 166 15.17 -0.69 -3.49
N SER A 167 14.79 -0.04 -2.40
CA SER A 167 13.71 -0.41 -1.48
C SER A 167 12.72 0.73 -1.37
N PRO A 168 11.54 0.67 -2.01
CA PRO A 168 10.53 1.70 -1.86
C PRO A 168 9.88 1.64 -0.47
N VAL A 169 9.68 2.79 0.15
CA VAL A 169 8.86 2.97 1.34
C VAL A 169 7.55 3.62 0.92
N LEU A 170 6.46 2.93 1.16
CA LEU A 170 5.12 3.29 0.73
C LEU A 170 4.26 3.66 1.93
N GLY A 171 3.45 4.68 1.78
CA GLY A 171 2.43 5.07 2.73
C GLY A 171 1.04 4.86 2.14
N TRP A 172 0.19 4.16 2.87
CA TRP A 172 -1.21 3.99 2.52
C TRP A 172 -2.07 4.76 3.53
N ARG A 173 -2.73 5.79 3.05
CA ARG A 173 -3.61 6.60 3.90
C ARG A 173 -5.07 6.23 3.67
N ILE A 174 -5.78 6.06 4.77
CA ILE A 174 -7.22 5.81 4.79
C ILE A 174 -7.86 6.94 5.59
N ARG A 175 -8.81 7.65 4.98
CA ARG A 175 -9.57 8.71 5.63
C ARG A 175 -10.97 8.21 5.97
N PHE A 176 -11.37 8.43 7.22
CA PHE A 176 -12.66 8.04 7.77
C PHE A 176 -13.65 9.20 7.78
#